data_13483ece7f80cd0bb34f4356ce1fa1e0
#
_entry.id   13483ece7f80cd0bb34f4356ce1fa1e0
#
_cell.length_a   1.000
_cell.length_b   1.000
_cell.length_c   1.000
_cell.angle_alpha   90.00
_cell.angle_beta   90.00
_cell.angle_gamma   90.00
#
_symmetry.space_group_name_H-M   'P 1'
#
loop_
_entity.id
_entity.type
_entity.pdbx_description
1 polymer ?
#
loop_
_entity_poly.entity_id
_entity_poly.type
_entity_poly.pdbx_seq_one_letter_code
_entity_poly.pdbx_strand_id
1 'polypeptide(L)'
;EKELKEHFPNIVQYCLDKGYDVTKECIPVVPAQHYFMGGVKVNENSKTSMENLYAVGETACNGVHGKNRLASNSLLESLVFAKRAAKDMTRKYEAPSMFDKTTLKLNVDPLILSALREDITSEDVSTCSVMRTAQLGEVELICKENGIIAGLQIFERTFKLLDEDVHVHFFAHDGDEVHKGELLAKVTGDMRTLLEGERTALNYLQRMSGIATYT
;
A
#
# COMPACT_ATOMS: atom_id res chain seq x y z
N GLU A 1 -13.35 -27.78 -34.88
CA GLU A 1 -11.90 -27.85 -35.00
C GLU A 1 -11.28 -26.46 -35.22
N LYS A 2 -11.76 -25.68 -36.20
CA LYS A 2 -11.27 -24.33 -36.47
C LYS A 2 -11.52 -23.38 -35.29
N GLU A 3 -12.70 -23.41 -34.76
CA GLU A 3 -13.16 -22.60 -33.61
C GLU A 3 -12.34 -22.88 -32.34
N LEU A 4 -11.98 -24.14 -32.09
CA LEU A 4 -11.16 -24.55 -30.95
C LEU A 4 -9.74 -23.95 -31.04
N LYS A 5 -9.12 -23.99 -32.22
CA LYS A 5 -7.80 -23.46 -32.47
C LYS A 5 -7.76 -21.92 -32.44
N GLU A 6 -8.85 -21.28 -32.83
CA GLU A 6 -8.97 -19.81 -32.81
C GLU A 6 -9.19 -19.27 -31.39
N HIS A 7 -10.01 -19.94 -30.56
CA HIS A 7 -10.33 -19.46 -29.20
C HIS A 7 -9.30 -19.92 -28.15
N PHE A 8 -8.67 -21.08 -28.35
CA PHE A 8 -7.77 -21.67 -27.34
C PHE A 8 -6.42 -22.12 -27.94
N PRO A 9 -5.70 -21.26 -28.69
CA PRO A 9 -4.49 -21.67 -29.40
C PRO A 9 -3.41 -22.23 -28.47
N ASN A 10 -3.20 -21.62 -27.33
CA ASN A 10 -2.18 -22.06 -26.36
C ASN A 10 -2.48 -23.43 -25.74
N ILE A 11 -3.75 -23.72 -25.46
CA ILE A 11 -4.17 -25.02 -24.89
C ILE A 11 -3.99 -26.11 -25.95
N VAL A 12 -4.43 -25.84 -27.18
CA VAL A 12 -4.26 -26.77 -28.30
C VAL A 12 -2.79 -27.09 -28.53
N GLN A 13 -1.93 -26.09 -28.58
CA GLN A 13 -0.49 -26.29 -28.77
C GLN A 13 0.13 -27.08 -27.62
N TYR A 14 -0.19 -26.72 -26.36
CA TYR A 14 0.30 -27.45 -25.21
C TYR A 14 -0.07 -28.93 -25.20
N CYS A 15 -1.32 -29.25 -25.57
CA CYS A 15 -1.77 -30.64 -25.67
C CYS A 15 -1.04 -31.39 -26.77
N LEU A 16 -0.86 -30.78 -27.94
CA LEU A 16 -0.08 -31.36 -29.04
C LEU A 16 1.35 -31.65 -28.64
N ASP A 17 2.01 -30.73 -27.94
CA ASP A 17 3.39 -30.89 -27.46
C ASP A 17 3.50 -32.06 -26.43
N LYS A 18 2.40 -32.42 -25.77
CA LYS A 18 2.29 -33.59 -24.88
C LYS A 18 1.80 -34.86 -25.58
N GLY A 19 1.60 -34.79 -26.89
CA GLY A 19 1.18 -35.93 -27.70
C GLY A 19 -0.34 -36.15 -27.79
N TYR A 20 -1.14 -35.19 -27.36
CA TYR A 20 -2.60 -35.26 -27.41
C TYR A 20 -3.18 -34.34 -28.46
N ASP A 21 -3.83 -34.86 -29.47
CA ASP A 21 -4.58 -34.08 -30.46
C ASP A 21 -6.02 -33.87 -29.99
N VAL A 22 -6.28 -32.74 -29.36
CA VAL A 22 -7.60 -32.38 -28.79
C VAL A 22 -8.72 -32.31 -29.81
N THR A 23 -8.40 -32.38 -31.12
CA THR A 23 -9.40 -32.44 -32.20
C THR A 23 -9.82 -33.88 -32.55
N LYS A 24 -9.08 -34.87 -32.10
CA LYS A 24 -9.28 -36.27 -32.41
C LYS A 24 -9.53 -37.16 -31.18
N GLU A 25 -9.04 -36.76 -30.03
CA GLU A 25 -9.08 -37.55 -28.81
C GLU A 25 -9.39 -36.70 -27.59
N CYS A 26 -9.85 -37.36 -26.50
CA CYS A 26 -10.08 -36.69 -25.22
C CYS A 26 -8.75 -36.50 -24.50
N ILE A 27 -8.54 -35.32 -23.90
CA ILE A 27 -7.40 -35.11 -23.03
C ILE A 27 -7.60 -35.79 -21.67
N PRO A 28 -6.54 -36.41 -21.13
CA PRO A 28 -6.62 -37.03 -19.81
C PRO A 28 -6.72 -35.91 -18.75
N VAL A 29 -7.67 -36.08 -17.85
CA VAL A 29 -7.87 -35.17 -16.71
C VAL A 29 -7.84 -35.93 -15.41
N VAL A 30 -7.35 -35.27 -14.36
CA VAL A 30 -7.38 -35.80 -12.99
C VAL A 30 -8.12 -34.83 -12.09
N PRO A 31 -8.89 -35.31 -11.12
CA PRO A 31 -9.45 -34.45 -10.10
C PRO A 31 -8.31 -33.77 -9.31
N ALA A 32 -8.35 -32.47 -9.21
CA ALA A 32 -7.40 -31.69 -8.41
C ALA A 32 -8.12 -30.58 -7.68
N GLN A 33 -7.60 -30.22 -6.52
CA GLN A 33 -8.12 -29.05 -5.81
C GLN A 33 -7.75 -27.79 -6.60
N HIS A 34 -8.76 -27.00 -6.92
CA HIS A 34 -8.59 -25.75 -7.67
C HIS A 34 -8.84 -24.51 -6.79
N TYR A 35 -9.72 -24.63 -5.81
CA TYR A 35 -10.10 -23.54 -4.93
C TYR A 35 -10.34 -24.08 -3.52
N PHE A 36 -9.87 -23.35 -2.51
CA PHE A 36 -10.05 -23.73 -1.12
C PHE A 36 -11.47 -23.40 -0.67
N MET A 37 -12.28 -24.44 -0.49
CA MET A 37 -13.64 -24.31 0.04
C MET A 37 -13.60 -24.32 1.56
N GLY A 38 -14.20 -23.32 2.20
CA GLY A 38 -14.15 -23.13 3.64
C GLY A 38 -13.23 -21.98 4.03
N GLY A 39 -12.38 -22.18 5.04
CA GLY A 39 -11.45 -21.15 5.53
C GLY A 39 -11.89 -20.49 6.83
N VAL A 40 -11.36 -19.34 7.14
CA VAL A 40 -11.66 -18.56 8.35
C VAL A 40 -13.10 -18.05 8.29
N LYS A 41 -13.94 -18.47 9.24
CA LYS A 41 -15.34 -18.02 9.31
C LYS A 41 -15.40 -16.51 9.56
N VAL A 42 -16.14 -15.80 8.70
CA VAL A 42 -16.35 -14.35 8.78
C VAL A 42 -17.82 -13.99 8.62
N ASN A 43 -18.17 -12.77 9.08
CA ASN A 43 -19.49 -12.19 8.86
C ASN A 43 -19.55 -11.46 7.49
N GLU A 44 -20.66 -10.77 7.21
CA GLU A 44 -20.90 -10.00 5.98
C GLU A 44 -19.91 -8.84 5.74
N ASN A 45 -19.18 -8.42 6.77
CA ASN A 45 -18.13 -7.42 6.71
C ASN A 45 -16.72 -8.03 6.78
N SER A 46 -16.59 -9.33 6.57
CA SER A 46 -15.34 -10.09 6.63
C SER A 46 -14.65 -10.11 8.00
N LYS A 47 -15.36 -9.74 9.07
CA LYS A 47 -14.83 -9.78 10.43
C LYS A 47 -14.92 -11.20 10.99
N THR A 48 -13.83 -11.66 11.61
CA THR A 48 -13.78 -12.95 12.31
C THR A 48 -14.43 -12.88 13.71
N SER A 49 -14.44 -13.99 14.43
CA SER A 49 -14.82 -14.01 15.84
C SER A 49 -13.79 -13.36 16.77
N MET A 50 -12.56 -13.17 16.30
CA MET A 50 -11.52 -12.46 17.03
C MET A 50 -11.69 -10.95 16.83
N GLU A 51 -11.48 -10.21 17.90
CA GLU A 51 -11.54 -8.76 17.84
C GLU A 51 -10.42 -8.21 16.93
N ASN A 52 -10.76 -7.23 16.08
CA ASN A 52 -9.84 -6.56 15.15
C ASN A 52 -9.16 -7.47 14.11
N LEU A 53 -9.67 -8.69 13.89
CA LEU A 53 -9.19 -9.61 12.87
C LEU A 53 -10.21 -9.78 11.76
N TYR A 54 -9.76 -9.60 10.52
CA TYR A 54 -10.55 -9.77 9.30
C TYR A 54 -9.89 -10.80 8.38
N ALA A 55 -10.71 -11.49 7.59
CA ALA A 55 -10.21 -12.36 6.53
C ALA A 55 -11.02 -12.13 5.27
N VAL A 56 -10.35 -12.04 4.11
CA VAL A 56 -10.94 -11.76 2.79
C VAL A 56 -10.36 -12.68 1.73
N GLY A 57 -11.08 -12.87 0.62
CA GLY A 57 -10.66 -13.72 -0.48
C GLY A 57 -10.71 -15.21 -0.15
N GLU A 58 -9.92 -16.00 -0.84
CA GLU A 58 -9.95 -17.46 -0.79
C GLU A 58 -9.78 -18.05 0.63
N THR A 59 -9.06 -17.35 1.50
CA THR A 59 -8.88 -17.76 2.90
C THR A 59 -10.12 -17.57 3.78
N ALA A 60 -11.11 -16.80 3.32
CA ALA A 60 -12.30 -16.44 4.09
C ALA A 60 -13.48 -17.37 3.78
N CYS A 61 -14.19 -17.79 4.82
CA CYS A 61 -15.45 -18.51 4.71
C CYS A 61 -16.62 -17.57 5.06
N ASN A 62 -17.09 -16.82 4.07
CA ASN A 62 -18.25 -15.92 4.19
C ASN A 62 -19.59 -16.57 3.82
N GLY A 63 -19.57 -17.83 3.37
CA GLY A 63 -20.76 -18.61 3.02
C GLY A 63 -21.26 -18.44 1.58
N VAL A 64 -20.73 -17.49 0.80
CA VAL A 64 -21.19 -17.17 -0.57
C VAL A 64 -21.04 -18.38 -1.52
N HIS A 65 -20.00 -19.14 -1.35
CA HIS A 65 -19.71 -20.28 -2.25
C HIS A 65 -20.36 -21.60 -1.83
N GLY A 66 -20.89 -21.69 -0.62
CA GLY A 66 -21.48 -22.93 -0.10
C GLY A 66 -20.49 -24.10 -0.15
N LYS A 67 -20.95 -25.25 -0.68
CA LYS A 67 -20.11 -26.45 -0.82
C LYS A 67 -19.19 -26.42 -2.03
N ASN A 68 -19.50 -25.63 -3.05
CA ASN A 68 -18.72 -25.54 -4.27
C ASN A 68 -18.91 -24.18 -4.92
N ARG A 69 -17.79 -23.57 -5.31
CA ARG A 69 -17.76 -22.26 -5.94
C ARG A 69 -18.29 -22.31 -7.38
N LEU A 70 -19.16 -21.36 -7.74
CA LEU A 70 -19.46 -21.12 -9.16
C LEU A 70 -18.24 -20.46 -9.82
N ALA A 71 -17.88 -20.93 -11.00
CA ALA A 71 -16.72 -20.46 -11.74
C ALA A 71 -16.71 -18.91 -11.86
N SER A 72 -15.53 -18.32 -11.71
CA SER A 72 -15.27 -16.87 -11.77
C SER A 72 -15.83 -16.02 -10.62
N ASN A 73 -16.68 -16.55 -9.75
CA ASN A 73 -17.28 -15.78 -8.66
C ASN A 73 -16.28 -15.45 -7.53
N SER A 74 -15.15 -16.15 -7.44
CA SER A 74 -14.14 -15.89 -6.40
C SER A 74 -13.52 -14.50 -6.50
N LEU A 75 -13.24 -14.01 -7.72
CA LEU A 75 -12.70 -12.68 -7.90
C LEU A 75 -13.69 -11.59 -7.47
N LEU A 76 -14.96 -11.74 -7.87
CA LEU A 76 -16.02 -10.81 -7.47
C LEU A 76 -16.25 -10.82 -5.95
N GLU A 77 -16.27 -12.01 -5.35
CA GLU A 77 -16.37 -12.18 -3.89
C GLU A 77 -15.22 -11.46 -3.19
N SER A 78 -13.98 -11.70 -3.60
CA SER A 78 -12.80 -11.09 -3.00
C SER A 78 -12.86 -9.56 -3.05
N LEU A 79 -13.26 -8.97 -4.18
CA LEU A 79 -13.37 -7.51 -4.33
C LEU A 79 -14.49 -6.93 -3.44
N VAL A 80 -15.66 -7.55 -3.44
CA VAL A 80 -16.82 -7.06 -2.66
C VAL A 80 -16.56 -7.13 -1.17
N PHE A 81 -16.03 -8.27 -0.70
CA PHE A 81 -15.81 -8.46 0.73
C PHE A 81 -14.59 -7.70 1.25
N ALA A 82 -13.53 -7.53 0.45
CA ALA A 82 -12.43 -6.64 0.78
C ALA A 82 -12.90 -5.19 0.95
N LYS A 83 -13.77 -4.70 0.05
CA LYS A 83 -14.37 -3.36 0.18
C LYS A 83 -15.24 -3.22 1.43
N ARG A 84 -16.01 -4.27 1.80
CA ARG A 84 -16.81 -4.27 3.02
C ARG A 84 -15.93 -4.26 4.27
N ALA A 85 -14.87 -5.08 4.30
CA ALA A 85 -13.88 -5.10 5.38
C ALA A 85 -13.26 -3.72 5.58
N ALA A 86 -12.78 -3.09 4.51
CA ALA A 86 -12.18 -1.75 4.55
C ALA A 86 -13.16 -0.73 5.14
N LYS A 87 -14.43 -0.73 4.70
CA LYS A 87 -15.44 0.17 5.25
C LYS A 87 -15.77 -0.09 6.73
N ASP A 88 -15.78 -1.35 7.17
CA ASP A 88 -16.02 -1.67 8.59
C ASP A 88 -14.82 -1.27 9.46
N MET A 89 -13.62 -1.46 8.96
CA MET A 89 -12.39 -1.01 9.61
C MET A 89 -12.38 0.52 9.78
N THR A 90 -12.63 1.27 8.72
CA THR A 90 -12.59 2.74 8.75
C THR A 90 -13.70 3.36 9.61
N ARG A 91 -14.85 2.68 9.75
CA ARG A 91 -15.91 3.15 10.67
C ARG A 91 -15.57 3.01 12.15
N LYS A 92 -14.70 2.07 12.49
CA LYS A 92 -14.34 1.77 13.90
C LYS A 92 -13.08 2.49 14.34
N TYR A 93 -12.23 2.79 13.41
CA TYR A 93 -11.07 3.62 13.66
C TYR A 93 -11.46 5.06 13.29
N GLU A 94 -11.97 5.83 14.27
CA GLU A 94 -11.54 7.21 14.30
C GLU A 94 -10.01 7.11 14.26
N ALA A 95 -9.42 7.55 13.17
CA ALA A 95 -7.98 7.47 13.02
C ALA A 95 -7.36 8.02 14.30
N PRO A 96 -6.55 7.24 15.05
CA PRO A 96 -5.87 7.80 16.18
C PRO A 96 -5.15 9.00 15.62
N SER A 97 -5.48 10.18 16.11
CA SER A 97 -5.06 11.46 15.56
C SER A 97 -3.54 11.64 15.61
N MET A 98 -2.81 10.65 16.16
CA MET A 98 -1.35 10.52 16.17
C MET A 98 -0.98 9.12 16.66
N PHE A 99 0.03 8.50 16.03
CA PHE A 99 0.77 7.41 16.68
C PHE A 99 1.29 7.94 18.01
N ASP A 100 1.06 7.21 19.11
CA ASP A 100 1.68 7.56 20.37
C ASP A 100 3.20 7.52 20.24
N LYS A 101 3.89 8.28 21.10
CA LYS A 101 5.37 8.39 21.05
C LYS A 101 6.08 7.03 21.16
N THR A 102 5.49 6.07 21.85
CA THR A 102 6.06 4.72 22.04
C THR A 102 5.94 3.91 20.76
N THR A 103 4.79 3.93 20.11
CA THR A 103 4.56 3.27 18.82
C THR A 103 5.46 3.84 17.73
N LEU A 104 5.61 5.16 17.65
CA LEU A 104 6.55 5.79 16.73
C LEU A 104 7.97 5.27 16.99
N LYS A 105 8.45 5.37 18.22
CA LYS A 105 9.83 5.02 18.57
C LYS A 105 10.16 3.54 18.36
N LEU A 106 9.24 2.64 18.67
CA LEU A 106 9.50 1.19 18.61
C LEU A 106 9.25 0.59 17.23
N ASN A 107 8.22 1.05 16.52
CA ASN A 107 7.77 0.40 15.30
C ASN A 107 8.05 1.22 14.02
N VAL A 108 8.03 2.54 14.10
CA VAL A 108 8.14 3.42 12.94
C VAL A 108 9.55 3.94 12.74
N ASP A 109 10.19 4.45 13.79
CA ASP A 109 11.56 4.98 13.71
C ASP A 109 12.56 4.01 13.10
N PRO A 110 12.57 2.70 13.45
CA PRO A 110 13.49 1.74 12.82
C PRO A 110 13.30 1.61 11.31
N LEU A 111 12.06 1.73 10.83
CA LEU A 111 11.76 1.65 9.39
C LEU A 111 12.23 2.91 8.66
N ILE A 112 11.96 4.09 9.23
CA ILE A 112 12.45 5.36 8.68
C ILE A 112 13.98 5.40 8.66
N LEU A 113 14.62 5.01 9.78
CA LEU A 113 16.09 4.96 9.88
C LEU A 113 16.70 3.98 8.88
N SER A 114 16.04 2.84 8.60
CA SER A 114 16.49 1.91 7.57
C SER A 114 16.43 2.54 6.17
N ALA A 115 15.33 3.24 5.85
CA ALA A 115 15.19 3.92 4.58
C ALA A 115 16.18 5.09 4.42
N LEU A 116 16.39 5.88 5.48
CA LEU A 116 17.39 6.95 5.48
C LEU A 116 18.81 6.40 5.26
N ARG A 117 19.16 5.27 5.89
CA ARG A 117 20.49 4.63 5.70
C ARG A 117 20.67 4.09 4.28
N GLU A 118 19.62 3.66 3.64
CA GLU A 118 19.65 3.21 2.23
C GLU A 118 19.85 4.40 1.28
N ASP A 119 19.20 5.53 1.56
CA ASP A 119 19.25 6.74 0.72
C ASP A 119 20.53 7.55 0.97
N ILE A 120 20.97 7.67 2.24
CA ILE A 120 22.17 8.40 2.66
C ILE A 120 23.34 7.40 2.82
N THR A 121 23.87 6.89 1.70
CA THR A 121 24.93 5.87 1.69
C THR A 121 26.34 6.42 1.93
N SER A 122 26.55 7.71 1.74
CA SER A 122 27.80 8.44 2.01
C SER A 122 27.44 9.90 2.25
N GLU A 123 28.36 10.68 2.85
CA GLU A 123 28.21 12.15 2.88
C GLU A 123 27.79 12.61 1.49
N ASP A 124 26.65 13.32 1.40
CA ASP A 124 26.23 13.91 0.12
C ASP A 124 27.29 14.92 -0.32
N VAL A 125 28.23 14.40 -1.12
CA VAL A 125 29.39 15.15 -1.63
C VAL A 125 28.92 16.44 -2.35
N SER A 126 27.72 16.39 -2.95
CA SER A 126 27.16 17.53 -3.66
C SER A 126 26.75 18.62 -2.68
N THR A 127 26.01 18.28 -1.64
CA THR A 127 25.53 19.23 -0.63
C THR A 127 26.68 19.72 0.25
N CYS A 128 27.59 18.85 0.69
CA CYS A 128 28.77 19.21 1.47
C CYS A 128 29.74 20.10 0.68
N SER A 129 29.83 19.94 -0.64
CA SER A 129 30.70 20.76 -1.49
C SER A 129 30.18 22.19 -1.67
N VAL A 130 28.86 22.38 -1.67
CA VAL A 130 28.20 23.68 -1.89
C VAL A 130 27.94 24.38 -0.56
N MET A 131 27.54 23.65 0.48
CA MET A 131 27.18 24.21 1.80
C MET A 131 28.19 23.77 2.87
N ARG A 132 29.25 24.55 3.02
CA ARG A 132 30.33 24.23 3.99
C ARG A 132 29.95 24.57 5.44
N THR A 133 28.91 25.38 5.66
CA THR A 133 28.42 25.77 7.00
C THR A 133 26.93 25.56 7.08
N ALA A 134 26.43 25.33 8.29
CA ALA A 134 24.99 25.25 8.54
C ALA A 134 24.28 26.52 8.06
N GLN A 135 23.24 26.37 7.25
CA GLN A 135 22.42 27.46 6.77
C GLN A 135 20.96 27.15 7.06
N LEU A 136 20.35 27.98 7.90
CA LEU A 136 18.91 27.94 8.11
C LEU A 136 18.17 28.32 6.82
N GLY A 137 17.21 27.49 6.45
CA GLY A 137 16.35 27.72 5.29
C GLY A 137 14.93 27.25 5.52
N GLU A 138 14.08 27.57 4.57
CA GLU A 138 12.68 27.15 4.54
C GLU A 138 12.37 26.50 3.19
N VAL A 139 11.68 25.36 3.22
CA VAL A 139 11.16 24.67 2.03
C VAL A 139 9.65 24.51 2.14
N GLU A 140 8.97 24.57 1.00
CA GLU A 140 7.51 24.44 0.92
C GLU A 140 7.13 23.08 0.34
N LEU A 141 6.21 22.38 1.01
CA LEU A 141 5.56 21.16 0.52
C LEU A 141 4.30 21.55 -0.26
N ILE A 142 4.34 21.38 -1.58
CA ILE A 142 3.23 21.76 -2.48
C ILE A 142 2.63 20.49 -3.10
N CYS A 143 1.29 20.39 -3.06
CA CYS A 143 0.54 19.31 -3.67
C CYS A 143 0.70 19.29 -5.20
N LYS A 144 1.06 18.16 -5.78
CA LYS A 144 1.26 17.99 -7.24
C LYS A 144 0.03 17.49 -7.96
N GLU A 145 -0.81 16.73 -7.28
CA GLU A 145 -2.04 16.08 -7.83
C GLU A 145 -3.13 16.12 -6.77
N ASN A 146 -4.40 16.11 -7.22
CA ASN A 146 -5.53 16.03 -6.28
C ASN A 146 -5.58 14.66 -5.61
N GLY A 147 -5.94 14.62 -4.33
CA GLY A 147 -6.05 13.36 -3.58
C GLY A 147 -6.32 13.56 -2.11
N ILE A 148 -6.18 12.48 -1.34
CA ILE A 148 -6.29 12.49 0.12
C ILE A 148 -4.89 12.47 0.69
N ILE A 149 -4.55 13.47 1.51
CA ILE A 149 -3.25 13.51 2.18
C ILE A 149 -3.21 12.52 3.34
N ALA A 150 -2.11 11.76 3.47
CA ALA A 150 -1.90 10.86 4.59
C ALA A 150 -0.41 10.64 4.86
N GLY A 151 -0.03 10.64 6.14
CA GLY A 151 1.34 10.39 6.58
C GLY A 151 2.13 11.64 6.95
N LEU A 152 1.47 12.75 7.25
CA LEU A 152 2.11 14.01 7.65
C LEU A 152 2.99 13.83 8.89
N GLN A 153 2.56 13.01 9.85
CA GLN A 153 3.37 12.71 11.03
C GLN A 153 4.66 11.94 10.69
N ILE A 154 4.61 11.02 9.72
CA ILE A 154 5.79 10.28 9.26
C ILE A 154 6.73 11.21 8.49
N PHE A 155 6.18 12.12 7.69
CA PHE A 155 6.93 13.17 6.99
C PHE A 155 7.73 14.01 7.99
N GLU A 156 7.10 14.57 9.03
CA GLU A 156 7.77 15.33 10.08
C GLU A 156 8.81 14.49 10.81
N ARG A 157 8.44 13.24 11.17
CA ARG A 157 9.31 12.33 11.93
C ARG A 157 10.61 12.02 11.19
N THR A 158 10.56 11.93 9.86
CA THR A 158 11.74 11.69 9.02
C THR A 158 12.80 12.77 9.23
N PHE A 159 12.41 14.03 9.22
CA PHE A 159 13.32 15.15 9.47
C PHE A 159 13.78 15.20 10.93
N LYS A 160 12.87 14.97 11.88
CA LYS A 160 13.18 14.94 13.31
C LYS A 160 14.16 13.83 13.72
N LEU A 161 14.27 12.76 12.95
CA LEU A 161 15.27 11.72 13.16
C LEU A 161 16.66 12.09 12.66
N LEU A 162 16.76 13.05 11.75
CA LEU A 162 18.01 13.61 11.26
C LEU A 162 18.47 14.79 12.14
N ASP A 163 17.52 15.65 12.52
CA ASP A 163 17.79 16.85 13.32
C ASP A 163 16.52 17.24 14.09
N GLU A 164 16.62 17.24 15.44
CA GLU A 164 15.49 17.62 16.31
C GLU A 164 15.09 19.09 16.22
N ASP A 165 15.97 19.95 15.71
CA ASP A 165 15.72 21.39 15.55
C ASP A 165 14.94 21.74 14.29
N VAL A 166 14.68 20.77 13.41
CA VAL A 166 13.78 20.99 12.26
C VAL A 166 12.35 21.22 12.74
N HIS A 167 11.71 22.26 12.22
CA HIS A 167 10.31 22.58 12.50
C HIS A 167 9.46 22.42 11.24
N VAL A 168 8.32 21.71 11.39
CA VAL A 168 7.33 21.53 10.33
C VAL A 168 6.03 22.23 10.74
N HIS A 169 5.56 23.13 9.89
CA HIS A 169 4.26 23.78 10.06
C HIS A 169 3.31 23.26 8.98
N PHE A 170 2.27 22.51 9.39
CA PHE A 170 1.27 21.96 8.50
C PHE A 170 0.09 22.91 8.29
N PHE A 171 -0.40 22.97 7.05
CA PHE A 171 -1.64 23.67 6.65
C PHE A 171 -2.78 22.69 6.34
N ALA A 172 -2.50 21.38 6.29
CA ALA A 172 -3.45 20.30 6.07
C ALA A 172 -3.32 19.25 7.17
N HIS A 173 -4.31 18.38 7.31
CA HIS A 173 -4.35 17.26 8.25
C HIS A 173 -4.48 15.94 7.49
N ASP A 174 -3.99 14.86 8.10
CA ASP A 174 -4.19 13.52 7.53
C ASP A 174 -5.68 13.22 7.34
N GLY A 175 -6.07 12.84 6.13
CA GLY A 175 -7.44 12.60 5.71
C GLY A 175 -8.10 13.75 4.95
N ASP A 176 -7.48 14.92 4.87
CA ASP A 176 -8.01 16.04 4.10
C ASP A 176 -7.90 15.77 2.59
N GLU A 177 -8.92 16.22 1.84
CA GLU A 177 -8.85 16.30 0.39
C GLU A 177 -8.02 17.52 0.00
N VAL A 178 -6.96 17.31 -0.77
CA VAL A 178 -6.02 18.34 -1.19
C VAL A 178 -5.97 18.49 -2.69
N HIS A 179 -5.68 19.69 -3.16
CA HIS A 179 -5.72 20.03 -4.58
C HIS A 179 -4.34 20.41 -5.11
N LYS A 180 -4.15 20.19 -6.41
CA LYS A 180 -2.91 20.56 -7.10
C LYS A 180 -2.58 22.04 -6.92
N GLY A 181 -1.37 22.31 -6.47
CA GLY A 181 -0.86 23.66 -6.21
C GLY A 181 -1.09 24.16 -4.77
N GLU A 182 -1.80 23.39 -3.94
CA GLU A 182 -2.06 23.72 -2.55
C GLU A 182 -0.77 23.59 -1.71
N LEU A 183 -0.54 24.53 -0.81
CA LEU A 183 0.56 24.52 0.16
C LEU A 183 0.16 23.64 1.34
N LEU A 184 0.86 22.52 1.54
CA LEU A 184 0.55 21.53 2.58
C LEU A 184 1.36 21.74 3.85
N ALA A 185 2.62 22.16 3.72
CA ALA A 185 3.48 22.42 4.86
C ALA A 185 4.64 23.36 4.50
N LYS A 186 5.23 23.98 5.55
CA LYS A 186 6.52 24.63 5.53
C LYS A 186 7.46 23.92 6.48
N VAL A 187 8.67 23.65 6.01
CA VAL A 187 9.72 22.97 6.79
C VAL A 187 10.89 23.92 6.93
N THR A 188 11.29 24.20 8.16
CA THR A 188 12.42 25.09 8.48
C THR A 188 13.48 24.33 9.25
N GLY A 189 14.74 24.52 8.88
CA GLY A 189 15.89 23.84 9.50
C GLY A 189 17.20 24.09 8.75
N ASP A 190 18.24 23.32 9.09
CA ASP A 190 19.47 23.32 8.29
C ASP A 190 19.19 22.75 6.90
N MET A 191 19.50 23.53 5.86
CA MET A 191 19.27 23.14 4.47
C MET A 191 19.89 21.81 4.09
N ARG A 192 21.00 21.40 4.70
CA ARG A 192 21.61 20.08 4.46
C ARG A 192 20.69 18.97 4.96
N THR A 193 20.22 19.09 6.20
CA THR A 193 19.26 18.15 6.78
C THR A 193 17.96 18.06 5.96
N LEU A 194 17.47 19.24 5.49
CA LEU A 194 16.26 19.28 4.67
C LEU A 194 16.45 18.55 3.33
N LEU A 195 17.58 18.73 2.66
CA LEU A 195 17.90 18.04 1.41
C LEU A 195 18.13 16.52 1.60
N GLU A 196 18.83 16.13 2.67
CA GLU A 196 19.09 14.72 3.00
C GLU A 196 17.80 13.95 3.33
N GLY A 197 16.86 14.58 4.04
CA GLY A 197 15.60 13.95 4.45
C GLY A 197 14.50 13.96 3.38
N GLU A 198 14.58 14.87 2.39
CA GLU A 198 13.51 15.18 1.43
C GLU A 198 12.98 13.93 0.72
N ARG A 199 13.86 13.17 0.09
CA ARG A 199 13.47 12.00 -0.72
C ARG A 199 12.74 10.96 0.09
N THR A 200 13.31 10.58 1.24
CA THR A 200 12.69 9.58 2.12
C THR A 200 11.34 10.08 2.66
N ALA A 201 11.26 11.33 3.12
CA ALA A 201 10.04 11.94 3.63
C ALA A 201 8.93 11.98 2.55
N LEU A 202 9.27 12.42 1.33
CA LEU A 202 8.32 12.48 0.22
C LEU A 202 7.88 11.09 -0.25
N ASN A 203 8.75 10.10 -0.28
CA ASN A 203 8.41 8.74 -0.67
C ASN A 203 7.36 8.14 0.26
N TYR A 204 7.51 8.29 1.58
CA TYR A 204 6.50 7.85 2.54
C TYR A 204 5.17 8.60 2.35
N LEU A 205 5.22 9.94 2.30
CA LEU A 205 4.03 10.76 2.18
C LEU A 205 3.25 10.46 0.89
N GLN A 206 3.93 10.39 -0.25
CA GLN A 206 3.31 10.09 -1.55
C GLN A 206 2.69 8.70 -1.57
N ARG A 207 3.37 7.69 -1.02
CA ARG A 207 2.86 6.32 -0.98
C ARG A 207 1.63 6.20 -0.08
N MET A 208 1.66 6.80 1.11
CA MET A 208 0.54 6.78 2.05
C MET A 208 -0.65 7.56 1.49
N SER A 209 -0.43 8.74 0.93
CA SER A 209 -1.48 9.55 0.29
C SER A 209 -2.06 8.86 -0.95
N GLY A 210 -1.23 8.19 -1.76
CA GLY A 210 -1.70 7.39 -2.89
C GLY A 210 -2.63 6.26 -2.44
N ILE A 211 -2.27 5.53 -1.39
CA ILE A 211 -3.14 4.50 -0.81
C ILE A 211 -4.44 5.12 -0.31
N ALA A 212 -4.38 6.21 0.46
CA ALA A 212 -5.57 6.88 0.99
C ALA A 212 -6.50 7.42 -0.11
N THR A 213 -5.95 7.88 -1.22
CA THR A 213 -6.72 8.41 -2.37
C THR A 213 -7.48 7.32 -3.11
N TYR A 214 -6.93 6.09 -3.21
CA TYR A 214 -7.53 4.97 -3.94
C TYR A 214 -8.34 4.00 -3.07
N THR A 215 -8.41 4.21 -1.76
CA THR A 215 -9.19 3.39 -0.83
C THR A 215 -10.56 3.99 -0.55
#